data_d51e6be6442dbea39d53f8611a79a418
#
_entry.id   d51e6be6442dbea39d53f8611a79a418
#
_cell.length_a   1.000
_cell.length_b   1.000
_cell.length_c   1.000
_cell.angle_alpha   90.00
_cell.angle_beta   90.00
_cell.angle_gamma   90.00
#
_symmetry.space_group_name_H-M   'P 1'
#
loop_
_entity.id
_entity.type
_entity.pdbx_description
1 polymer ?
#
loop_
_entity_poly.entity_id
_entity_poly.type
_entity_poly.pdbx_seq_one_letter_code
_entity_poly.pdbx_strand_id
1 'polypeptide(L)'
;VEIKELGHLVLYVHNLERSVAFYRDVLGWRQVFPXPGDGDGRINIPAAAFSSGRTHHELLLIEVGEDAAALPRGRRVGLYHFGLKIGDSDDELRAALARITEAGVRIAGASDHTVTHSLYIYDPDGNEIELYVDVPGVDWRADPSLIAAPIRPLRL
;
A
#
# COMPACT_ATOMS: atom_id res chain seq x y z
N VAL A 1 3.32 -26.34 -9.32
CA VAL A 1 2.79 -25.35 -8.40
C VAL A 1 1.75 -24.50 -9.12
N GLU A 2 0.66 -24.16 -8.45
CA GLU A 2 -0.38 -23.32 -9.01
C GLU A 2 -0.60 -22.12 -8.07
N ILE A 3 -0.26 -20.93 -8.55
CA ILE A 3 -0.44 -19.71 -7.75
C ILE A 3 -1.93 -19.33 -7.77
N LYS A 4 -2.53 -19.27 -6.61
CA LYS A 4 -3.95 -18.91 -6.49
C LYS A 4 -4.17 -17.41 -6.40
N GLU A 5 -3.31 -16.71 -5.66
CA GLU A 5 -3.41 -15.25 -5.49
C GLU A 5 -2.15 -14.74 -4.83
N LEU A 6 -1.93 -13.44 -4.90
CA LEU A 6 -0.93 -12.79 -4.05
C LEU A 6 -1.55 -12.69 -2.66
N GLY A 7 -1.00 -13.43 -1.71
CA GLY A 7 -1.59 -13.52 -0.37
C GLY A 7 -1.29 -12.31 0.50
N HIS A 8 -0.03 -12.06 0.76
CA HIS A 8 0.36 -10.99 1.67
C HIS A 8 1.78 -10.51 1.38
N LEU A 9 2.08 -9.33 1.92
CA LEU A 9 3.41 -8.74 1.96
C LEU A 9 3.89 -8.67 3.39
N VAL A 10 5.18 -8.83 3.60
CA VAL A 10 5.80 -8.60 4.90
C VAL A 10 6.87 -7.54 4.71
N LEU A 11 6.81 -6.48 5.52
CA LEU A 11 7.78 -5.39 5.46
C LEU A 11 8.53 -5.30 6.78
N TYR A 12 9.84 -5.19 6.70
CA TYR A 12 10.62 -4.71 7.83
C TYR A 12 10.44 -3.20 7.93
N VAL A 13 10.24 -2.70 9.13
CA VAL A 13 10.10 -1.27 9.37
C VAL A 13 11.07 -0.85 10.48
N HIS A 14 11.57 0.38 10.40
CA HIS A 14 12.46 0.88 11.47
C HIS A 14 11.72 1.00 12.80
N ASN A 15 10.49 1.51 12.78
CA ASN A 15 9.74 1.84 13.99
C ASN A 15 8.30 1.41 13.80
N LEU A 16 7.86 0.43 14.58
CA LEU A 16 6.53 -0.15 14.40
C LEU A 16 5.42 0.85 14.70
N GLU A 17 5.55 1.63 15.78
CA GLU A 17 4.52 2.59 16.15
C GLU A 17 4.29 3.60 15.02
N ARG A 18 5.36 4.11 14.43
CA ARG A 18 5.28 5.08 13.35
C ARG A 18 4.61 4.46 12.12
N SER A 19 4.97 3.23 11.78
CA SER A 19 4.40 2.57 10.61
C SER A 19 2.95 2.16 10.83
N VAL A 20 2.60 1.70 12.03
CA VAL A 20 1.20 1.40 12.35
C VAL A 20 0.35 2.67 12.22
N ALA A 21 0.84 3.80 12.73
CA ALA A 21 0.09 5.06 12.61
C ALA A 21 -0.16 5.39 11.14
N PHE A 22 0.83 5.14 10.28
CA PHE A 22 0.65 5.40 8.86
C PHE A 22 -0.40 4.47 8.25
N TYR A 23 -0.21 3.16 8.38
CA TYR A 23 -1.09 2.20 7.68
C TYR A 23 -2.49 2.18 8.28
N ARG A 24 -2.61 2.30 9.60
CA ARG A 24 -3.92 2.28 10.26
C ARG A 24 -4.62 3.63 10.21
N ASP A 25 -3.92 4.69 10.61
CA ASP A 25 -4.59 5.98 10.86
C ASP A 25 -4.63 6.86 9.62
N VAL A 26 -3.59 6.83 8.78
CA VAL A 26 -3.59 7.62 7.55
C VAL A 26 -4.29 6.87 6.44
N LEU A 27 -3.90 5.62 6.17
CA LEU A 27 -4.49 4.84 5.07
C LEU A 27 -5.82 4.17 5.45
N GLY A 28 -6.12 4.02 6.74
CA GLY A 28 -7.38 3.40 7.15
C GLY A 28 -7.41 1.89 7.02
N TRP A 29 -6.25 1.24 6.95
CA TRP A 29 -6.20 -0.21 6.83
C TRP A 29 -6.48 -0.83 8.19
N ARG A 30 -7.40 -1.78 8.24
CA ARG A 30 -7.82 -2.36 9.52
C ARG A 30 -6.72 -3.22 10.12
N GLN A 31 -6.30 -2.87 11.34
CA GLN A 31 -5.32 -3.65 12.07
C GLN A 31 -6.00 -4.88 12.67
N VAL A 32 -5.47 -6.06 12.40
CA VAL A 32 -6.02 -7.31 12.89
C VAL A 32 -5.12 -7.97 13.93
N PHE A 33 -3.92 -7.47 14.11
CA PHE A 33 -2.98 -7.92 15.13
C PHE A 33 -1.95 -6.82 15.41
N PRO A 34 -1.59 -6.60 16.70
CA PRO A 34 -2.34 -7.01 17.86
C PRO A 34 -3.67 -6.28 17.93
N UNK A 35 -4.65 -6.86 18.17
CA UNK A 35 -5.83 -6.36 18.33
C UNK A 35 -5.88 -5.81 19.57
N PRO A 36 -6.78 -5.01 19.90
CA PRO A 36 -6.98 -4.48 21.24
C PRO A 36 -7.26 -5.60 22.24
N GLY A 37 -6.51 -5.59 23.30
CA GLY A 37 -6.63 -6.61 24.33
C GLY A 37 -5.71 -7.80 24.19
N ASP A 38 -5.01 -7.90 23.09
CA ASP A 38 -3.97 -8.94 22.97
C ASP A 38 -2.84 -8.62 23.93
N GLY A 39 -2.47 -9.57 24.73
CA GLY A 39 -1.31 -9.43 25.57
C GLY A 39 -0.03 -9.52 24.76
N ASP A 40 1.06 -9.23 25.41
CA ASP A 40 2.36 -9.17 24.76
C ASP A 40 3.04 -10.53 24.62
N GLY A 41 2.30 -11.61 24.80
CA GLY A 41 2.93 -12.88 25.04
C GLY A 41 3.02 -13.86 23.89
N ARG A 42 2.52 -13.52 22.72
CA ARG A 42 2.40 -14.56 21.68
C ARG A 42 3.48 -14.49 20.60
N ILE A 43 4.08 -13.33 20.40
CA ILE A 43 5.16 -13.18 19.42
C ILE A 43 6.27 -12.41 20.09
N ASN A 44 7.49 -12.92 20.00
CA ASN A 44 8.64 -12.30 20.64
C ASN A 44 9.26 -11.16 19.84
N ILE A 45 8.63 -10.76 18.76
CA ILE A 45 9.11 -9.64 17.94
C ILE A 45 8.01 -8.61 17.79
N PRO A 46 8.33 -7.31 17.82
CA PRO A 46 7.31 -6.30 17.59
C PRO A 46 6.77 -6.39 16.18
N ALA A 47 5.48 -6.64 16.04
CA ALA A 47 4.85 -6.85 14.75
C ALA A 47 3.39 -6.40 14.77
N ALA A 48 2.85 -6.08 13.59
CA ALA A 48 1.45 -5.71 13.42
C ALA A 48 0.96 -6.20 12.07
N ALA A 49 -0.29 -6.63 12.02
CA ALA A 49 -0.89 -7.16 10.80
C ALA A 49 -2.17 -6.42 10.45
N PHE A 50 -2.43 -6.32 9.15
CA PHE A 50 -3.57 -5.58 8.60
C PHE A 50 -4.29 -6.41 7.57
N SER A 51 -5.62 -6.20 7.47
CA SER A 51 -6.44 -6.90 6.48
C SER A 51 -7.62 -6.03 6.07
N SER A 52 -7.97 -6.09 4.79
CA SER A 52 -9.22 -5.52 4.28
C SER A 52 -10.42 -6.43 4.56
N GLY A 53 -10.16 -7.65 5.00
CA GLY A 53 -11.18 -8.68 5.16
C GLY A 53 -11.11 -9.77 4.10
N ARG A 54 -10.26 -9.58 3.08
CA ARG A 54 -10.14 -10.58 2.00
C ARG A 54 -9.50 -11.86 2.52
N THR A 55 -8.52 -11.73 3.41
CA THR A 55 -7.83 -12.89 3.97
C THR A 55 -7.38 -12.54 5.39
N HIS A 56 -6.73 -13.51 6.07
CA HIS A 56 -6.32 -13.34 7.47
C HIS A 56 -5.39 -12.14 7.66
N HIS A 57 -4.51 -11.86 6.71
CA HIS A 57 -3.72 -10.62 6.70
C HIS A 57 -3.19 -10.40 5.29
N GLU A 58 -3.08 -9.15 4.91
CA GLU A 58 -2.52 -8.76 3.62
C GLU A 58 -1.19 -8.04 3.81
N LEU A 59 -0.99 -7.43 4.98
CA LEU A 59 0.26 -6.77 5.31
C LEU A 59 0.66 -7.18 6.71
N LEU A 60 1.94 -7.53 6.87
CA LEU A 60 2.55 -7.76 8.18
C LEU A 60 3.76 -6.83 8.29
N LEU A 61 3.84 -6.06 9.36
CA LEU A 61 4.98 -5.21 9.66
C LEU A 61 5.78 -5.84 10.78
N ILE A 62 7.11 -5.85 10.64
CA ILE A 62 8.01 -6.37 11.66
C ILE A 62 9.06 -5.31 11.94
N GLU A 63 9.19 -4.87 13.19
CA GLU A 63 10.17 -3.86 13.55
C GLU A 63 11.57 -4.44 13.56
N VAL A 64 12.49 -3.74 12.90
CA VAL A 64 13.90 -4.11 12.93
C VAL A 64 14.77 -3.06 13.61
N GLY A 65 14.19 -1.92 13.99
CA GLY A 65 14.88 -0.89 14.75
C GLY A 65 15.55 0.17 13.90
N GLU A 66 15.90 1.27 14.54
CA GLU A 66 16.42 2.43 13.82
C GLU A 66 17.82 2.20 13.27
N ASP A 67 18.55 1.20 13.78
CA ASP A 67 19.90 0.90 13.28
C ASP A 67 19.90 0.03 12.03
N ALA A 68 18.76 -0.50 11.62
CA ALA A 68 18.69 -1.34 10.44
C ALA A 68 18.99 -0.53 9.18
N ALA A 69 19.51 -1.20 8.15
CA ALA A 69 19.82 -0.54 6.89
C ALA A 69 18.57 0.03 6.25
N ALA A 70 18.66 1.27 5.76
CA ALA A 70 17.54 1.92 5.08
C ALA A 70 17.39 1.36 3.66
N LEU A 71 16.20 1.56 3.08
CA LEU A 71 15.99 1.21 1.69
C LEU A 71 16.92 2.03 0.79
N PRO A 72 17.60 1.37 -0.16
CA PRO A 72 18.43 2.12 -1.09
C PRO A 72 17.59 3.05 -1.95
N ARG A 73 18.14 4.17 -2.32
CA ARG A 73 17.49 5.11 -3.23
C ARG A 73 17.73 4.69 -4.67
N GLY A 74 16.79 5.09 -5.53
CA GLY A 74 16.92 4.90 -6.96
C GLY A 74 16.53 3.52 -7.41
N ARG A 75 16.83 3.24 -8.68
CA ARG A 75 16.44 1.97 -9.30
C ARG A 75 17.32 0.86 -8.78
N ARG A 76 16.69 -0.23 -8.40
CA ARG A 76 17.39 -1.38 -7.85
C ARG A 76 16.56 -2.64 -8.07
N VAL A 77 17.18 -3.78 -7.98
CA VAL A 77 16.47 -5.05 -8.02
C VAL A 77 15.67 -5.20 -6.72
N GLY A 78 14.46 -5.71 -6.84
CA GLY A 78 13.59 -5.91 -5.68
C GLY A 78 12.25 -5.23 -5.88
N LEU A 79 11.52 -5.09 -4.80
CA LEU A 79 10.20 -4.47 -4.85
C LEU A 79 10.30 -2.99 -5.22
N TYR A 80 9.62 -2.61 -6.31
CA TYR A 80 9.53 -1.21 -6.71
C TYR A 80 8.41 -0.53 -5.92
N HIS A 81 7.18 -1.05 -6.03
CA HIS A 81 6.05 -0.57 -5.23
C HIS A 81 5.01 -1.68 -5.14
N PHE A 82 4.00 -1.47 -4.32
CA PHE A 82 2.86 -2.37 -4.32
C PHE A 82 1.59 -1.54 -4.40
N GLY A 83 0.56 -2.15 -5.00
CA GLY A 83 -0.69 -1.44 -5.27
C GLY A 83 -1.78 -1.83 -4.29
N LEU A 84 -2.53 -0.81 -3.85
CA LEU A 84 -3.68 -0.98 -2.98
C LEU A 84 -4.89 -0.38 -3.69
N LYS A 85 -5.86 -1.22 -4.00
CA LYS A 85 -7.11 -0.72 -4.59
C LYS A 85 -7.95 -0.05 -3.50
N ILE A 86 -8.35 1.19 -3.75
CA ILE A 86 -9.12 1.96 -2.76
C ILE A 86 -10.53 2.29 -3.23
N GLY A 87 -10.87 1.94 -4.47
CA GLY A 87 -12.23 2.22 -4.95
C GLY A 87 -12.36 2.03 -6.44
N ASP A 88 -13.44 2.59 -6.97
CA ASP A 88 -13.79 2.46 -8.38
C ASP A 88 -14.18 3.82 -9.01
N SER A 89 -13.76 4.91 -8.39
CA SER A 89 -14.09 6.24 -8.92
C SER A 89 -12.98 7.24 -8.59
N ASP A 90 -12.85 8.25 -9.45
CA ASP A 90 -11.88 9.31 -9.21
C ASP A 90 -12.22 10.12 -7.95
N ASP A 91 -13.49 10.19 -7.55
CA ASP A 91 -13.82 10.91 -6.32
C ASP A 91 -13.19 10.24 -5.11
N GLU A 92 -13.09 8.91 -5.10
CA GLU A 92 -12.41 8.20 -4.02
C GLU A 92 -10.92 8.50 -4.04
N LEU A 93 -10.34 8.61 -5.23
CA LEU A 93 -8.92 8.95 -5.35
C LEU A 93 -8.67 10.40 -4.91
N ARG A 94 -9.59 11.34 -5.24
CA ARG A 94 -9.47 12.72 -4.77
C ARG A 94 -9.57 12.81 -3.25
N ALA A 95 -10.48 12.03 -2.65
CA ALA A 95 -10.59 12.00 -1.19
C ALA A 95 -9.30 11.46 -0.56
N ALA A 96 -8.71 10.43 -1.17
CA ALA A 96 -7.44 9.90 -0.69
C ALA A 96 -6.34 10.95 -0.80
N LEU A 97 -6.28 11.68 -1.92
CA LEU A 97 -5.28 12.74 -2.09
C LEU A 97 -5.41 13.81 -1.00
N ALA A 98 -6.63 14.21 -0.69
CA ALA A 98 -6.85 15.20 0.37
C ALA A 98 -6.37 14.67 1.72
N ARG A 99 -6.69 13.43 2.04
CA ARG A 99 -6.28 12.81 3.30
C ARG A 99 -4.77 12.70 3.41
N ILE A 100 -4.12 12.26 2.33
CA ILE A 100 -2.66 12.09 2.27
C ILE A 100 -1.97 13.45 2.43
N THR A 101 -2.49 14.47 1.75
CA THR A 101 -1.94 15.82 1.83
C THR A 101 -2.08 16.39 3.24
N GLU A 102 -3.27 16.22 3.85
CA GLU A 102 -3.50 16.70 5.21
C GLU A 102 -2.55 16.04 6.21
N ALA A 103 -2.26 14.76 6.00
CA ALA A 103 -1.35 14.02 6.88
C ALA A 103 0.12 14.32 6.63
N GLY A 104 0.44 15.12 5.63
CA GLY A 104 1.83 15.46 5.32
C GLY A 104 2.63 14.34 4.70
N VAL A 105 1.97 13.39 4.08
CA VAL A 105 2.65 12.25 3.46
C VAL A 105 3.27 12.67 2.13
N ARG A 106 4.47 12.18 1.86
CA ARG A 106 5.18 12.52 0.62
C ARG A 106 4.53 11.82 -0.57
N ILE A 107 4.23 12.61 -1.61
CA ILE A 107 3.58 12.14 -2.82
C ILE A 107 4.61 12.06 -3.95
N ALA A 108 4.65 10.92 -4.65
CA ALA A 108 5.56 10.74 -5.77
C ALA A 108 4.94 11.20 -7.09
N GLY A 109 3.61 11.09 -7.23
CA GLY A 109 2.95 11.50 -8.46
C GLY A 109 1.59 10.88 -8.63
N ALA A 110 1.00 11.10 -9.81
CA ALA A 110 -0.29 10.52 -10.17
C ALA A 110 -0.25 10.16 -11.65
N SER A 111 -0.92 9.06 -12.03
CA SER A 111 -0.87 8.57 -13.41
C SER A 111 -2.17 7.92 -13.82
N ASP A 112 -2.48 8.07 -15.11
CA ASP A 112 -3.58 7.37 -15.77
C ASP A 112 -2.97 6.19 -16.54
N HIS A 113 -3.29 4.98 -16.09
CA HIS A 113 -2.80 3.73 -16.70
C HIS A 113 -3.86 3.07 -17.58
N THR A 114 -4.92 3.77 -17.92
CA THR A 114 -6.04 3.28 -18.69
C THR A 114 -6.93 2.35 -17.87
N VAL A 115 -6.40 1.25 -17.34
CA VAL A 115 -7.20 0.33 -16.51
C VAL A 115 -7.36 0.85 -15.09
N THR A 116 -6.43 1.69 -14.63
CA THR A 116 -6.48 2.29 -13.30
C THR A 116 -6.10 3.76 -13.37
N HIS A 117 -6.60 4.52 -12.39
CA HIS A 117 -6.06 5.85 -12.07
C HIS A 117 -5.36 5.73 -10.73
N SER A 118 -4.16 6.27 -10.61
CA SER A 118 -3.26 5.95 -9.52
C SER A 118 -2.62 7.18 -8.90
N LEU A 119 -2.43 7.12 -7.59
CA LEU A 119 -1.72 8.11 -6.79
C LEU A 119 -0.57 7.37 -6.09
N TYR A 120 0.65 7.87 -6.25
CA TYR A 120 1.84 7.22 -5.69
C TYR A 120 2.32 8.00 -4.48
N ILE A 121 2.56 7.29 -3.38
CA ILE A 121 2.97 7.89 -2.11
C ILE A 121 4.09 7.06 -1.49
N TYR A 122 4.70 7.58 -0.42
CA TYR A 122 5.75 6.86 0.30
C TYR A 122 5.33 6.62 1.73
N ASP A 123 5.62 5.42 2.23
CA ASP A 123 5.40 5.13 3.64
C ASP A 123 6.56 5.70 4.48
N PRO A 124 6.51 5.58 5.82
CA PRO A 124 7.56 6.21 6.66
C PRO A 124 8.97 5.73 6.39
N ASP A 125 9.15 4.52 5.84
CA ASP A 125 10.47 3.98 5.55
C ASP A 125 10.88 4.17 4.09
N GLY A 126 10.00 4.79 3.27
CA GLY A 126 10.31 5.06 1.88
C GLY A 126 9.82 4.00 0.92
N ASN A 127 9.02 3.03 1.37
CA ASN A 127 8.36 2.12 0.44
C ASN A 127 7.35 2.89 -0.40
N GLU A 128 7.39 2.69 -1.72
CA GLU A 128 6.43 3.34 -2.59
C GLU A 128 5.14 2.52 -2.64
N ILE A 129 4.01 3.20 -2.56
CA ILE A 129 2.69 2.59 -2.57
C ILE A 129 1.87 3.26 -3.66
N GLU A 130 1.20 2.44 -4.46
CA GLU A 130 0.26 2.91 -5.46
C GLU A 130 -1.16 2.76 -4.89
N LEU A 131 -1.82 3.88 -4.61
CA LEU A 131 -3.24 3.87 -4.27
C LEU A 131 -4.01 4.04 -5.57
N TYR A 132 -4.91 3.10 -5.89
CA TYR A 132 -5.54 3.18 -7.19
C TYR A 132 -7.03 2.85 -7.16
N VAL A 133 -7.70 3.32 -8.19
CA VAL A 133 -9.09 2.95 -8.47
C VAL A 133 -9.13 2.32 -9.85
N ASP A 134 -10.02 1.35 -10.03
CA ASP A 134 -10.28 0.81 -11.37
C ASP A 134 -11.09 1.83 -12.17
N VAL A 135 -10.78 1.95 -13.45
CA VAL A 135 -11.51 2.87 -14.33
C VAL A 135 -12.80 2.16 -14.79
N PRO A 136 -13.98 2.74 -14.52
CA PRO A 136 -15.21 2.08 -14.92
C PRO A 136 -15.30 1.90 -16.43
N GLY A 137 -15.87 0.78 -16.86
CA GLY A 137 -16.12 0.52 -18.26
C GLY A 137 -14.95 -0.04 -19.04
N VAL A 138 -13.78 -0.18 -18.43
CA VAL A 138 -12.63 -0.76 -19.11
C VAL A 138 -12.66 -2.28 -18.89
N ASP A 139 -12.81 -3.02 -19.99
CA ASP A 139 -12.89 -4.50 -19.90
C ASP A 139 -11.52 -5.12 -20.10
N TRP A 140 -10.72 -5.08 -19.03
CA TRP A 140 -9.36 -5.64 -19.09
C TRP A 140 -9.37 -7.17 -19.18
N ARG A 141 -10.47 -7.82 -18.81
CA ARG A 141 -10.55 -9.28 -18.97
C ARG A 141 -10.68 -9.65 -20.43
N ALA A 142 -11.42 -8.85 -21.21
CA ALA A 142 -11.51 -9.09 -22.65
C ALA A 142 -10.22 -8.73 -23.38
N ASP A 143 -9.47 -7.75 -22.88
CA ASP A 143 -8.22 -7.32 -23.52
C ASP A 143 -7.17 -7.04 -22.46
N PRO A 144 -6.47 -8.09 -21.99
CA PRO A 144 -5.42 -7.88 -20.98
C PRO A 144 -4.28 -6.97 -21.42
N SER A 145 -4.11 -6.75 -22.73
CA SER A 145 -3.02 -5.88 -23.20
C SER A 145 -3.22 -4.43 -22.79
N LEU A 146 -4.42 -4.06 -22.32
CA LEU A 146 -4.68 -2.69 -21.84
C LEU A 146 -3.78 -2.31 -20.68
N ILE A 147 -3.24 -3.28 -19.94
CA ILE A 147 -2.29 -2.97 -18.87
C ILE A 147 -1.02 -2.32 -19.42
N ALA A 148 -0.72 -2.54 -20.68
CA ALA A 148 0.46 -1.98 -21.32
C ALA A 148 0.15 -0.69 -22.10
N ALA A 149 -1.05 -0.15 -21.95
CA ALA A 149 -1.41 1.11 -22.63
C ALA A 149 -0.48 2.25 -22.17
N PRO A 150 -0.27 3.26 -22.99
CA PRO A 150 0.61 4.35 -22.61
C PRO A 150 0.15 5.05 -21.34
N ILE A 151 1.10 5.37 -20.47
CA ILE A 151 0.82 6.06 -19.22
C ILE A 151 0.63 7.55 -19.53
N ARG A 152 -0.40 8.15 -18.96
CA ARG A 152 -0.70 9.56 -19.16
C ARG A 152 -0.70 10.29 -17.83
N PRO A 153 -0.42 11.60 -17.83
CA PRO A 153 -0.57 12.38 -16.60
C PRO A 153 -2.01 12.36 -16.11
N LEU A 154 -2.18 12.33 -14.81
CA LEU A 154 -3.49 12.38 -14.18
C LEU A 154 -3.58 13.63 -13.31
N ARG A 155 -4.62 14.41 -13.51
CA ARG A 155 -4.91 15.55 -12.67
C ARG A 155 -6.15 15.25 -11.84
N LEU A 156 -5.99 15.31 -10.53
CA LEU A 156 -7.06 15.01 -9.58
C LEU A 156 -7.67 16.28 -9.01
#